data_ca15d5a6befa9fface1e0510a2d99285
#
_entry.id   ca15d5a6befa9fface1e0510a2d99285
#
_cell.length_a   1.000
_cell.length_b   1.000
_cell.length_c   1.000
_cell.angle_alpha   90.00
_cell.angle_beta   90.00
_cell.angle_gamma   90.00
#
_symmetry.space_group_name_H-M   'P 1'
#
loop_
_entity.id
_entity.type
_entity.pdbx_description
1 polymer ?
#
loop_
_entity_poly.entity_id
_entity_poly.type
_entity_poly.pdbx_seq_one_letter_code
_entity_poly.pdbx_strand_id
1 'polypeptide(L)'
;RNEPASELRQAEALIKAYIICLVQGIERVFWFEGRGPSYGEGGSFGIIGENWEKRPSFYALQTLTRLLGPNPKYIGWLQISQNSHTFLFQGKNGAVSISWAMAEGEEINLPKGVQVLDSTGKTISTTGKLSLPKSPIFLLNLPKDWVNKAKQNKAKPFPWQKDYSKATGVSWKLDDTGKDVENGLYLIDWQNRENILQVEGSYARRTNREKKAYYIEFDVDDSFASIGDNELEITVVARRLDENQPEGTGCNLIYESKEGYRYINDWWTIPSEPGWHQHTFHIKDANFANCWGWNFCISVVASPGDICVKEVIVRKR
;
A
#
# COMPACT_ATOMS: atom_id res chain seq x y z
N ARG A 1 -0.93 25.11 -6.61
CA ARG A 1 -2.25 24.65 -7.12
C ARG A 1 -2.16 23.15 -7.27
N ASN A 2 -3.10 22.40 -6.67
CA ASN A 2 -3.19 20.96 -6.90
C ASN A 2 -3.57 20.71 -8.36
N GLU A 3 -2.85 19.81 -9.03
CA GLU A 3 -3.21 19.41 -10.38
C GLU A 3 -4.52 18.58 -10.35
N PRO A 4 -5.39 18.69 -11.38
CA PRO A 4 -6.65 17.94 -11.44
C PRO A 4 -6.50 16.44 -11.21
N ALA A 5 -5.41 15.85 -11.69
CA ALA A 5 -5.09 14.43 -11.50
C ALA A 5 -4.83 14.07 -10.03
N SER A 6 -4.27 14.99 -9.22
CA SER A 6 -4.03 14.76 -7.80
C SER A 6 -5.32 14.85 -6.98
N GLU A 7 -6.26 15.70 -7.38
CA GLU A 7 -7.58 15.82 -6.74
C GLU A 7 -8.46 14.59 -7.00
N LEU A 8 -8.39 14.01 -8.19
CA LEU A 8 -9.07 12.74 -8.49
C LEU A 8 -8.48 11.60 -7.66
N ARG A 9 -7.16 11.51 -7.55
CA ARG A 9 -6.51 10.51 -6.69
C ARG A 9 -6.90 10.66 -5.22
N GLN A 10 -7.06 11.89 -4.72
CA GLN A 10 -7.57 12.14 -3.37
C GLN A 10 -8.99 11.57 -3.20
N ALA A 11 -9.88 11.79 -4.18
CA ALA A 11 -11.25 11.26 -4.15
C ALA A 11 -11.29 9.73 -4.14
N GLU A 12 -10.44 9.10 -4.94
CA GLU A 12 -10.29 7.63 -4.99
C GLU A 12 -9.76 7.08 -3.67
N ALA A 13 -8.71 7.69 -3.14
CA ALA A 13 -8.11 7.30 -1.86
C ALA A 13 -9.11 7.42 -0.71
N LEU A 14 -9.92 8.49 -0.70
CA LEU A 14 -10.97 8.70 0.29
C LEU A 14 -11.98 7.54 0.29
N ILE A 15 -12.55 7.18 -0.87
CA ILE A 15 -13.50 6.08 -0.95
C ILE A 15 -12.85 4.77 -0.51
N LYS A 16 -11.67 4.44 -1.04
CA LYS A 16 -10.95 3.21 -0.70
C LYS A 16 -10.68 3.11 0.79
N ALA A 17 -10.19 4.18 1.42
CA ALA A 17 -9.91 4.22 2.85
C ALA A 17 -11.18 3.98 3.68
N TYR A 18 -12.28 4.68 3.39
CA TYR A 18 -13.54 4.47 4.11
C TYR A 18 -14.08 3.06 3.95
N ILE A 19 -14.05 2.51 2.73
CA ILE A 19 -14.55 1.16 2.46
C ILE A 19 -13.71 0.11 3.17
N ILE A 20 -12.39 0.18 3.09
CA ILE A 20 -11.49 -0.77 3.76
C ILE A 20 -11.68 -0.71 5.28
N CYS A 21 -11.74 0.49 5.86
CA CYS A 21 -12.01 0.67 7.29
C CYS A 21 -13.34 0.05 7.73
N LEU A 22 -14.42 0.30 6.97
CA LEU A 22 -15.74 -0.27 7.27
C LEU A 22 -15.77 -1.80 7.15
N VAL A 23 -15.05 -2.36 6.17
CA VAL A 23 -14.94 -3.82 5.97
C VAL A 23 -14.19 -4.47 7.13
N GLN A 24 -13.20 -3.79 7.68
CA GLN A 24 -12.42 -4.23 8.85
C GLN A 24 -13.11 -3.98 10.20
N GLY A 25 -14.34 -3.43 10.17
CA GLY A 25 -15.12 -3.20 11.38
C GLY A 25 -14.75 -1.92 12.15
N ILE A 26 -14.01 -1.01 11.53
CA ILE A 26 -13.70 0.29 12.11
C ILE A 26 -14.98 1.13 12.12
N GLU A 27 -15.42 1.56 13.30
CA GLU A 27 -16.70 2.25 13.48
C GLU A 27 -16.65 3.72 13.11
N ARG A 28 -15.48 4.36 13.22
CA ARG A 28 -15.31 5.80 12.98
C ARG A 28 -14.06 6.07 12.17
N VAL A 29 -14.23 6.80 11.07
CA VAL A 29 -13.15 7.24 10.20
C VAL A 29 -13.23 8.77 10.08
N PHE A 30 -12.12 9.44 10.38
CA PHE A 30 -12.02 10.89 10.29
C PHE A 30 -11.11 11.24 9.12
N TRP A 31 -11.61 12.03 8.20
CA TRP A 31 -10.81 12.55 7.11
C TRP A 31 -10.21 13.90 7.49
N PHE A 32 -8.93 14.02 7.43
CA PHE A 32 -8.25 15.28 7.55
C PHE A 32 -7.95 15.82 6.15
N GLU A 33 -8.59 16.91 5.73
CA GLU A 33 -9.43 17.80 6.50
C GLU A 33 -10.68 18.23 5.71
N GLY A 34 -11.60 18.92 6.38
CA GLY A 34 -12.82 19.40 5.73
C GLY A 34 -12.53 20.51 4.70
N ARG A 35 -11.97 21.64 5.15
CA ARG A 35 -11.58 22.77 4.30
C ARG A 35 -10.09 23.07 4.50
N GLY A 36 -9.35 23.13 3.43
CA GLY A 36 -7.91 23.40 3.44
C GLY A 36 -7.44 24.40 2.38
N PRO A 37 -6.20 24.89 2.54
CA PRO A 37 -5.24 24.54 3.58
C PRO A 37 -5.52 25.24 4.91
N SER A 38 -5.61 24.46 6.01
CA SER A 38 -5.74 25.06 7.35
C SER A 38 -4.40 25.43 7.97
N TYR A 39 -3.30 24.86 7.48
CA TYR A 39 -1.95 24.98 8.04
C TYR A 39 -0.94 25.63 7.10
N GLY A 40 -1.39 26.21 5.98
CA GLY A 40 -0.58 27.14 5.15
C GLY A 40 0.57 26.58 4.36
N GLU A 41 0.96 25.31 4.50
CA GLU A 41 2.12 24.75 3.82
C GLU A 41 1.86 23.43 3.11
N GLY A 42 2.38 23.37 1.87
CA GLY A 42 2.79 22.14 1.16
C GLY A 42 1.73 21.27 0.53
N GLY A 43 0.46 21.42 0.80
CA GLY A 43 -0.58 20.60 0.19
C GLY A 43 -1.94 20.80 0.84
N SER A 44 -2.97 20.82 0.02
CA SER A 44 -4.33 20.94 0.52
C SER A 44 -4.94 19.56 0.68
N PHE A 45 -5.14 19.11 1.91
CA PHE A 45 -5.82 17.85 2.24
C PHE A 45 -7.36 17.98 2.26
N GLY A 46 -7.86 19.22 2.19
CA GLY A 46 -9.29 19.52 2.26
C GLY A 46 -10.12 18.89 1.15
N ILE A 47 -11.32 18.46 1.48
CA ILE A 47 -12.35 18.09 0.50
C ILE A 47 -13.07 19.31 -0.09
N ILE A 48 -12.93 20.44 0.59
CA ILE A 48 -13.32 21.78 0.15
C ILE A 48 -12.06 22.63 0.09
N GLY A 49 -11.87 23.35 -1.00
CA GLY A 49 -10.71 24.21 -1.19
C GLY A 49 -10.80 25.53 -0.42
N GLU A 50 -9.75 26.29 -0.48
CA GLU A 50 -9.59 27.55 0.26
C GLU A 50 -10.68 28.58 -0.08
N ASN A 51 -11.09 28.65 -1.34
CA ASN A 51 -12.15 29.53 -1.82
C ASN A 51 -13.54 28.89 -1.81
N TRP A 52 -13.76 27.88 -0.96
CA TRP A 52 -15.03 27.14 -0.83
C TRP A 52 -15.42 26.30 -2.05
N GLU A 53 -14.51 26.10 -3.01
CA GLU A 53 -14.74 25.21 -4.13
C GLU A 53 -14.83 23.75 -3.66
N LYS A 54 -15.84 23.04 -4.12
CA LYS A 54 -16.01 21.62 -3.84
C LYS A 54 -15.10 20.80 -4.75
N ARG A 55 -14.22 20.01 -4.16
CA ARG A 55 -13.30 19.13 -4.88
C ARG A 55 -13.95 17.81 -5.28
N PRO A 56 -13.34 17.02 -6.18
CA PRO A 56 -13.81 15.67 -6.48
C PRO A 56 -14.03 14.81 -5.24
N SER A 57 -13.19 14.92 -4.22
CA SER A 57 -13.32 14.21 -2.93
C SER A 57 -14.56 14.60 -2.13
N PHE A 58 -15.05 15.85 -2.24
CA PHE A 58 -16.34 16.23 -1.69
C PHE A 58 -17.50 15.45 -2.33
N TYR A 59 -17.52 15.38 -3.66
CA TYR A 59 -18.55 14.64 -4.38
C TYR A 59 -18.45 13.13 -4.16
N ALA A 60 -17.23 12.62 -4.00
CA ALA A 60 -16.99 11.23 -3.65
C ALA A 60 -17.57 10.88 -2.27
N LEU A 61 -17.29 11.69 -1.24
CA LEU A 61 -17.85 11.51 0.09
C LEU A 61 -19.38 11.69 0.10
N GLN A 62 -19.91 12.69 -0.62
CA GLN A 62 -21.34 12.91 -0.78
C GLN A 62 -22.01 11.68 -1.42
N THR A 63 -21.41 11.11 -2.45
CA THR A 63 -21.94 9.91 -3.13
C THR A 63 -21.93 8.72 -2.19
N LEU A 64 -20.81 8.48 -1.52
CA LEU A 64 -20.66 7.39 -0.56
C LEU A 64 -21.73 7.47 0.55
N THR A 65 -21.88 8.63 1.18
CA THR A 65 -22.84 8.82 2.27
C THR A 65 -24.28 8.76 1.79
N ARG A 66 -24.59 9.26 0.60
CA ARG A 66 -25.92 9.17 -0.01
C ARG A 66 -26.34 7.74 -0.28
N LEU A 67 -25.42 6.91 -0.77
CA LEU A 67 -25.69 5.51 -1.14
C LEU A 67 -25.73 4.59 0.07
N LEU A 68 -24.80 4.73 0.99
CA LEU A 68 -24.67 3.84 2.15
C LEU A 68 -25.49 4.27 3.36
N GLY A 69 -25.76 5.58 3.50
CA GLY A 69 -26.45 6.14 4.68
C GLY A 69 -25.53 6.27 5.90
N PRO A 70 -26.10 6.65 7.07
CA PRO A 70 -25.31 6.97 8.27
C PRO A 70 -24.74 5.74 9.00
N ASN A 71 -25.33 4.57 8.79
CA ASN A 71 -24.93 3.32 9.44
C ASN A 71 -24.74 2.21 8.39
N PRO A 72 -23.70 2.25 7.58
CA PRO A 72 -23.46 1.28 6.54
C PRO A 72 -23.22 -0.11 7.16
N LYS A 73 -23.93 -1.13 6.66
CA LYS A 73 -23.77 -2.51 7.10
C LYS A 73 -23.04 -3.30 6.03
N TYR A 74 -21.85 -3.78 6.34
CA TYR A 74 -21.09 -4.67 5.47
C TYR A 74 -21.83 -6.00 5.27
N ILE A 75 -22.12 -6.34 4.02
CA ILE A 75 -22.76 -7.62 3.63
C ILE A 75 -21.72 -8.69 3.40
N GLY A 76 -20.64 -8.38 2.71
CA GLY A 76 -19.58 -9.32 2.33
C GLY A 76 -18.87 -8.87 1.05
N TRP A 77 -18.07 -9.75 0.47
CA TRP A 77 -17.25 -9.46 -0.69
C TRP A 77 -17.54 -10.43 -1.85
N LEU A 78 -17.17 -10.00 -3.06
CA LEU A 78 -17.19 -10.80 -4.26
C LEU A 78 -15.86 -10.70 -5.00
N GLN A 79 -15.54 -11.72 -5.78
CA GLN A 79 -14.51 -11.66 -6.79
C GLN A 79 -15.20 -11.62 -8.16
N ILE A 80 -15.32 -10.43 -8.74
CA ILE A 80 -15.96 -10.20 -10.02
C ILE A 80 -14.97 -10.26 -11.20
N SER A 81 -13.68 -10.14 -10.92
CA SER A 81 -12.55 -10.40 -11.80
C SER A 81 -11.35 -10.88 -10.99
N GLN A 82 -10.30 -11.35 -11.64
CA GLN A 82 -9.14 -11.95 -10.97
C GLN A 82 -8.43 -10.94 -10.02
N ASN A 83 -8.25 -9.70 -10.48
CA ASN A 83 -7.53 -8.66 -9.74
C ASN A 83 -8.49 -7.50 -9.42
N SER A 84 -9.57 -7.80 -8.66
CA SER A 84 -10.53 -6.77 -8.25
C SER A 84 -10.88 -6.85 -6.77
N HIS A 85 -11.08 -5.71 -6.19
CA HIS A 85 -11.74 -5.58 -4.89
C HIS A 85 -13.20 -5.22 -5.10
N THR A 86 -14.10 -5.96 -4.48
CA THR A 86 -15.55 -5.75 -4.56
C THR A 86 -16.21 -6.03 -3.22
N PHE A 87 -16.70 -4.99 -2.59
CA PHE A 87 -17.32 -5.04 -1.27
C PHE A 87 -18.77 -4.61 -1.36
N LEU A 88 -19.66 -5.37 -0.74
CA LEU A 88 -21.09 -5.09 -0.72
C LEU A 88 -21.52 -4.57 0.64
N PHE A 89 -22.34 -3.53 0.60
CA PHE A 89 -22.97 -2.94 1.77
C PHE A 89 -24.48 -2.85 1.61
N GLN A 90 -25.20 -2.91 2.73
CA GLN A 90 -26.61 -2.53 2.75
C GLN A 90 -26.70 -1.02 2.66
N GLY A 91 -27.13 -0.54 1.53
CA GLY A 91 -27.41 0.87 1.30
C GLY A 91 -28.86 1.23 1.58
N LYS A 92 -29.18 2.53 1.42
CA LYS A 92 -30.51 3.09 1.67
C LYS A 92 -31.61 2.47 0.80
N ASN A 93 -31.30 2.19 -0.48
CA ASN A 93 -32.26 1.69 -1.47
C ASN A 93 -31.93 0.26 -1.96
N GLY A 94 -31.28 -0.54 -1.14
CA GLY A 94 -30.85 -1.91 -1.49
C GLY A 94 -29.36 -2.10 -1.34
N ALA A 95 -28.88 -3.27 -1.76
CA ALA A 95 -27.45 -3.54 -1.72
C ALA A 95 -26.67 -2.69 -2.74
N VAL A 96 -25.54 -2.16 -2.30
CA VAL A 96 -24.60 -1.37 -3.12
C VAL A 96 -23.26 -2.08 -3.10
N SER A 97 -22.64 -2.26 -4.26
CA SER A 97 -21.26 -2.71 -4.38
C SER A 97 -20.34 -1.53 -4.64
N ILE A 98 -19.20 -1.53 -4.00
CA ILE A 98 -18.07 -0.66 -4.31
C ILE A 98 -16.95 -1.52 -4.85
N SER A 99 -16.49 -1.23 -6.07
CA SER A 99 -15.58 -2.09 -6.82
C SER A 99 -14.47 -1.29 -7.50
N TRP A 100 -13.27 -1.85 -7.55
CA TRP A 100 -12.13 -1.29 -8.31
C TRP A 100 -11.16 -2.37 -8.74
N ALA A 101 -10.44 -2.15 -9.84
CA ALA A 101 -9.36 -3.03 -10.29
C ALA A 101 -8.06 -2.78 -9.51
N MET A 102 -7.30 -3.84 -9.30
CA MET A 102 -5.92 -3.76 -8.77
C MET A 102 -4.88 -3.69 -9.88
N ALA A 103 -5.23 -4.20 -11.08
CA ALA A 103 -4.39 -4.18 -12.27
C ALA A 103 -5.13 -3.53 -13.45
N GLU A 104 -4.41 -3.16 -14.49
CA GLU A 104 -5.01 -2.72 -15.75
C GLU A 104 -5.64 -3.90 -16.52
N GLY A 105 -6.63 -3.59 -17.36
CA GLY A 105 -7.22 -4.57 -18.29
C GLY A 105 -8.22 -5.54 -17.65
N GLU A 106 -8.67 -5.31 -16.42
CA GLU A 106 -9.71 -6.13 -15.80
C GLU A 106 -11.07 -5.87 -16.45
N GLU A 107 -11.61 -6.86 -17.15
CA GLU A 107 -12.95 -6.79 -17.74
C GLU A 107 -13.96 -7.59 -16.92
N ILE A 108 -15.16 -7.02 -16.74
CA ILE A 108 -16.28 -7.68 -16.06
C ILE A 108 -17.53 -7.72 -16.93
N ASN A 109 -18.30 -8.79 -16.79
CA ASN A 109 -19.65 -8.87 -17.36
C ASN A 109 -20.65 -8.44 -16.29
N LEU A 110 -21.38 -7.37 -16.59
CA LEU A 110 -22.40 -6.84 -15.68
C LEU A 110 -23.74 -7.57 -15.93
N PRO A 111 -24.40 -8.07 -14.88
CA PRO A 111 -25.77 -8.56 -14.96
C PRO A 111 -26.73 -7.50 -15.51
N LYS A 112 -27.77 -7.95 -16.21
CA LYS A 112 -28.80 -7.04 -16.74
C LYS A 112 -29.45 -6.23 -15.64
N GLY A 113 -29.55 -4.92 -15.85
CA GLY A 113 -30.19 -3.99 -14.91
C GLY A 113 -29.25 -3.39 -13.84
N VAL A 114 -28.00 -3.85 -13.77
CA VAL A 114 -27.00 -3.20 -12.89
C VAL A 114 -26.68 -1.83 -13.43
N GLN A 115 -26.82 -0.82 -12.57
CA GLN A 115 -26.43 0.56 -12.85
C GLN A 115 -25.02 0.80 -12.32
N VAL A 116 -24.21 1.54 -13.07
CA VAL A 116 -22.83 1.89 -12.70
C VAL A 116 -22.74 3.39 -12.48
N LEU A 117 -22.13 3.79 -11.34
CA LEU A 117 -21.76 5.17 -11.09
C LEU A 117 -20.24 5.26 -10.88
N ASP A 118 -19.64 6.36 -11.31
CA ASP A 118 -18.26 6.69 -10.97
C ASP A 118 -18.08 7.11 -9.50
N SER A 119 -16.86 7.37 -9.09
CA SER A 119 -16.53 7.80 -7.72
C SER A 119 -17.24 9.07 -7.28
N THR A 120 -17.64 9.94 -8.22
CA THR A 120 -18.35 11.21 -7.95
C THR A 120 -19.87 11.09 -8.07
N GLY A 121 -20.38 9.90 -8.42
CA GLY A 121 -21.81 9.59 -8.51
C GLY A 121 -22.44 9.87 -9.88
N LYS A 122 -21.64 10.10 -10.92
CA LYS A 122 -22.11 10.21 -12.30
C LYS A 122 -22.35 8.83 -12.91
N THR A 123 -23.42 8.68 -13.66
CA THR A 123 -23.73 7.41 -14.34
C THR A 123 -22.72 7.11 -15.45
N ILE A 124 -22.22 5.88 -15.44
CA ILE A 124 -21.41 5.32 -16.52
C ILE A 124 -22.31 4.45 -17.40
N SER A 125 -22.42 4.78 -18.66
CA SER A 125 -23.17 3.97 -19.64
C SER A 125 -22.38 2.71 -19.97
N THR A 126 -23.06 1.55 -19.94
CA THR A 126 -22.43 0.25 -20.24
C THR A 126 -23.32 -0.58 -21.17
N THR A 127 -22.70 -1.44 -21.96
CA THR A 127 -23.41 -2.39 -22.86
C THR A 127 -23.47 -3.80 -22.25
N GLY A 128 -23.31 -3.94 -20.93
CA GLY A 128 -23.21 -5.22 -20.23
C GLY A 128 -21.78 -5.71 -20.02
N LYS A 129 -20.80 -5.09 -20.68
CA LYS A 129 -19.37 -5.27 -20.40
C LYS A 129 -18.80 -3.96 -19.86
N LEU A 130 -17.87 -4.06 -18.93
CA LEU A 130 -17.21 -2.91 -18.34
C LEU A 130 -15.73 -3.24 -18.12
N SER A 131 -14.85 -2.38 -18.64
CA SER A 131 -13.45 -2.35 -18.18
C SER A 131 -13.45 -1.76 -16.78
N LEU A 132 -13.12 -2.58 -15.78
CA LEU A 132 -13.13 -2.17 -14.37
C LEU A 132 -11.97 -1.21 -14.13
N PRO A 133 -12.25 0.05 -13.73
CA PRO A 133 -11.18 1.01 -13.51
C PRO A 133 -10.49 0.78 -12.15
N LYS A 134 -9.27 1.32 -12.00
CA LYS A 134 -8.60 1.42 -10.69
C LYS A 134 -9.28 2.41 -9.74
N SER A 135 -10.01 3.37 -10.31
CA SER A 135 -10.88 4.27 -9.55
C SER A 135 -12.10 3.51 -9.04
N PRO A 136 -12.52 3.70 -7.77
CA PRO A 136 -13.72 3.06 -7.27
C PRO A 136 -14.97 3.44 -8.04
N ILE A 137 -15.79 2.45 -8.34
CA ILE A 137 -17.14 2.61 -8.92
C ILE A 137 -18.18 2.02 -7.98
N PHE A 138 -19.42 2.49 -8.12
CA PHE A 138 -20.58 1.95 -7.40
C PHE A 138 -21.46 1.16 -8.35
N LEU A 139 -21.82 -0.06 -7.96
CA LEU A 139 -22.77 -0.90 -8.68
C LEU A 139 -24.06 -0.97 -7.87
N LEU A 140 -25.16 -0.62 -8.52
CA LEU A 140 -26.51 -0.58 -7.93
C LEU A 140 -27.41 -1.61 -8.61
N ASN A 141 -28.57 -1.90 -8.02
CA ASN A 141 -29.52 -2.88 -8.53
C ASN A 141 -28.89 -4.28 -8.69
N LEU A 142 -28.13 -4.68 -7.67
CA LEU A 142 -27.41 -5.95 -7.68
C LEU A 142 -28.39 -7.13 -7.70
N PRO A 143 -28.09 -8.18 -8.48
CA PRO A 143 -28.91 -9.40 -8.46
C PRO A 143 -28.82 -10.13 -7.12
N LYS A 144 -29.86 -10.84 -6.75
CA LYS A 144 -29.98 -11.55 -5.46
C LYS A 144 -28.88 -12.59 -5.25
N ASP A 145 -28.44 -13.26 -6.30
CA ASP A 145 -27.37 -14.26 -6.25
C ASP A 145 -26.02 -13.62 -5.87
N TRP A 146 -25.70 -12.42 -6.38
CA TRP A 146 -24.50 -11.68 -5.97
C TRP A 146 -24.54 -11.33 -4.48
N VAL A 147 -25.69 -10.84 -3.99
CA VAL A 147 -25.87 -10.50 -2.58
C VAL A 147 -25.74 -11.76 -1.69
N ASN A 148 -26.34 -12.88 -2.11
CA ASN A 148 -26.23 -14.13 -1.37
C ASN A 148 -24.80 -14.68 -1.36
N LYS A 149 -24.09 -14.64 -2.48
CA LYS A 149 -22.69 -15.04 -2.57
C LYS A 149 -21.79 -14.18 -1.70
N ALA A 150 -22.01 -12.86 -1.69
CA ALA A 150 -21.27 -11.97 -0.81
C ALA A 150 -21.49 -12.29 0.67
N LYS A 151 -22.73 -12.57 1.09
CA LYS A 151 -23.04 -13.02 2.47
C LYS A 151 -22.28 -14.28 2.85
N GLN A 152 -22.20 -15.26 1.95
CA GLN A 152 -21.49 -16.52 2.17
C GLN A 152 -19.97 -16.32 2.27
N ASN A 153 -19.45 -15.26 1.63
CA ASN A 153 -18.03 -14.95 1.65
C ASN A 153 -17.62 -14.09 2.85
N LYS A 154 -18.57 -13.46 3.54
CA LYS A 154 -18.29 -12.47 4.60
C LYS A 154 -17.27 -12.94 5.65
N ALA A 155 -17.33 -14.20 6.05
CA ALA A 155 -16.46 -14.80 7.07
C ALA A 155 -15.24 -15.52 6.47
N LYS A 156 -15.07 -15.52 5.15
CA LYS A 156 -13.93 -16.14 4.49
C LYS A 156 -12.80 -15.10 4.34
N PRO A 157 -11.54 -15.53 4.36
CA PRO A 157 -10.42 -14.64 4.01
C PRO A 157 -10.59 -14.10 2.60
N PHE A 158 -10.07 -12.91 2.35
CA PHE A 158 -10.07 -12.35 1.02
C PHE A 158 -9.14 -13.13 0.09
N PRO A 159 -9.47 -13.29 -1.20
CA PRO A 159 -8.67 -14.08 -2.13
C PRO A 159 -7.26 -13.50 -2.41
N TRP A 160 -7.07 -12.22 -2.13
CA TRP A 160 -5.78 -11.53 -2.22
C TRP A 160 -5.00 -11.51 -0.90
N GLN A 161 -5.63 -11.90 0.22
CA GLN A 161 -5.00 -11.97 1.53
C GLN A 161 -4.13 -13.23 1.60
N LYS A 162 -2.85 -13.02 1.86
CA LYS A 162 -1.92 -14.10 2.21
C LYS A 162 -1.85 -14.18 3.73
N ASP A 163 -1.51 -15.34 4.25
CA ASP A 163 -1.32 -15.58 5.68
C ASP A 163 0.09 -16.15 5.91
N TYR A 164 0.92 -15.34 6.52
CA TYR A 164 2.29 -15.66 6.88
C TYR A 164 2.45 -16.00 8.37
N SER A 165 1.36 -16.17 9.14
CA SER A 165 1.41 -16.43 10.58
C SER A 165 2.21 -17.67 10.93
N LYS A 166 2.26 -18.67 10.04
CA LYS A 166 3.02 -19.90 10.19
C LYS A 166 4.35 -19.92 9.43
N ALA A 167 4.67 -18.85 8.71
CA ALA A 167 5.93 -18.74 7.99
C ALA A 167 7.09 -18.55 8.99
N THR A 168 8.23 -19.13 8.69
CA THR A 168 9.47 -18.91 9.44
C THR A 168 10.24 -17.70 8.95
N GLY A 169 9.89 -17.19 7.77
CA GLY A 169 10.50 -16.00 7.19
C GLY A 169 9.68 -15.45 6.05
N VAL A 170 9.88 -14.16 5.79
CA VAL A 170 9.34 -13.40 4.67
C VAL A 170 10.48 -12.74 3.92
N SER A 171 10.29 -12.39 2.64
CA SER A 171 11.39 -11.88 1.81
C SER A 171 10.92 -10.95 0.71
N TRP A 172 11.84 -10.09 0.33
CA TRP A 172 11.78 -9.27 -0.87
C TRP A 172 13.05 -9.44 -1.70
N LYS A 173 12.91 -9.48 -3.02
CA LYS A 173 14.02 -9.41 -3.99
C LYS A 173 13.55 -8.88 -5.33
N LEU A 174 14.48 -8.56 -6.22
CA LEU A 174 14.16 -8.34 -7.64
C LEU A 174 14.34 -9.65 -8.43
N ASP A 175 13.43 -9.88 -9.39
CA ASP A 175 13.55 -10.99 -10.33
C ASP A 175 14.53 -10.66 -11.49
N ASP A 176 14.69 -11.61 -12.41
CA ASP A 176 15.57 -11.48 -13.58
C ASP A 176 15.09 -10.43 -14.61
N THR A 177 13.94 -9.80 -14.37
CA THR A 177 13.39 -8.70 -15.18
C THR A 177 13.41 -7.36 -14.44
N GLY A 178 13.91 -7.32 -13.20
CA GLY A 178 13.92 -6.14 -12.35
C GLY A 178 12.59 -5.81 -11.67
N LYS A 179 11.66 -6.78 -11.62
CA LYS A 179 10.40 -6.63 -10.89
C LYS A 179 10.51 -7.10 -9.45
N ASP A 180 9.79 -6.43 -8.57
CA ASP A 180 9.71 -6.80 -7.17
C ASP A 180 9.02 -8.17 -7.01
N VAL A 181 9.67 -9.09 -6.30
CA VAL A 181 9.12 -10.36 -5.82
C VAL A 181 8.95 -10.24 -4.32
N GLU A 182 7.70 -10.07 -3.91
CA GLU A 182 7.29 -9.81 -2.55
C GLU A 182 6.64 -11.07 -1.94
N ASN A 183 7.25 -11.59 -0.91
CA ASN A 183 6.76 -12.75 -0.19
C ASN A 183 6.59 -12.41 1.30
N GLY A 184 5.55 -11.62 1.61
CA GLY A 184 5.26 -11.13 2.95
C GLY A 184 6.20 -10.03 3.46
N LEU A 185 7.10 -9.56 2.60
CA LEU A 185 7.90 -8.36 2.79
C LEU A 185 7.69 -7.48 1.57
N TYR A 186 7.19 -6.28 1.77
CA TYR A 186 6.78 -5.35 0.73
C TYR A 186 7.70 -4.15 0.70
N LEU A 187 8.14 -3.76 -0.49
CA LEU A 187 8.92 -2.54 -0.67
C LEU A 187 7.99 -1.33 -0.69
N ILE A 188 8.23 -0.39 0.21
CA ILE A 188 7.52 0.89 0.26
C ILE A 188 8.33 1.92 -0.51
N ASP A 189 7.89 2.21 -1.71
CA ASP A 189 8.63 3.08 -2.62
C ASP A 189 8.02 4.47 -2.71
N TRP A 190 8.36 5.33 -1.74
CA TRP A 190 7.99 6.73 -1.77
C TRP A 190 8.86 7.55 -2.73
N GLN A 191 10.09 7.12 -3.00
CA GLN A 191 11.11 7.95 -3.65
C GLN A 191 11.99 7.24 -4.69
N ASN A 192 11.96 5.91 -4.83
CA ASN A 192 13.07 5.17 -5.41
C ASN A 192 12.76 4.22 -6.58
N ARG A 193 11.55 4.22 -7.16
CA ARG A 193 11.18 3.33 -8.30
C ARG A 193 12.12 3.42 -9.49
N GLU A 194 12.78 4.55 -9.68
CA GLU A 194 13.72 4.78 -10.78
C GLU A 194 15.17 4.32 -10.48
N ASN A 195 15.45 3.81 -9.28
CA ASN A 195 16.80 3.44 -8.87
C ASN A 195 17.07 1.93 -8.96
N ILE A 196 16.51 1.27 -9.97
CA ILE A 196 16.84 -0.12 -10.31
C ILE A 196 17.97 -0.13 -11.32
N LEU A 197 18.98 -0.96 -11.09
CA LEU A 197 20.07 -1.18 -12.03
C LEU A 197 20.46 -2.65 -12.06
N GLN A 198 21.09 -3.05 -13.15
CA GLN A 198 21.65 -4.40 -13.27
C GLN A 198 23.15 -4.36 -12.93
N VAL A 199 23.56 -5.17 -11.96
CA VAL A 199 24.94 -5.29 -11.51
C VAL A 199 25.29 -6.77 -11.37
N GLU A 200 26.39 -7.20 -11.99
CA GLU A 200 26.85 -8.59 -11.94
C GLU A 200 25.76 -9.62 -12.26
N GLY A 201 24.97 -9.33 -13.31
CA GLY A 201 23.91 -10.24 -13.76
C GLY A 201 22.66 -10.27 -12.89
N SER A 202 22.59 -9.48 -11.81
CA SER A 202 21.41 -9.36 -10.95
C SER A 202 20.83 -7.96 -10.99
N TYR A 203 19.50 -7.83 -10.92
CA TYR A 203 18.88 -6.55 -10.65
C TYR A 203 18.96 -6.20 -9.15
N ALA A 204 19.15 -4.91 -8.88
CA ALA A 204 19.22 -4.39 -7.52
C ALA A 204 18.62 -3.00 -7.41
N ARG A 205 18.14 -2.65 -6.23
CA ARG A 205 17.81 -1.27 -5.88
C ARG A 205 19.04 -0.58 -5.31
N ARG A 206 19.28 0.66 -5.78
CA ARG A 206 20.36 1.48 -5.26
C ARG A 206 19.83 2.63 -4.41
N THR A 207 20.62 3.04 -3.44
CA THR A 207 20.48 4.37 -2.85
C THR A 207 21.03 5.44 -3.81
N ASN A 208 20.68 6.69 -3.61
CA ASN A 208 21.17 7.78 -4.43
C ASN A 208 21.33 9.05 -3.58
N ARG A 209 22.54 9.27 -3.08
CA ARG A 209 22.86 10.38 -2.21
C ARG A 209 22.71 11.74 -2.90
N GLU A 210 23.03 11.82 -4.18
CA GLU A 210 22.88 13.06 -4.98
C GLU A 210 21.42 13.51 -5.04
N LYS A 211 20.49 12.54 -5.15
CA LYS A 211 19.04 12.77 -5.13
C LYS A 211 18.44 12.74 -3.71
N LYS A 212 19.26 12.66 -2.66
CA LYS A 212 18.84 12.54 -1.25
C LYS A 212 17.99 11.29 -0.98
N ALA A 213 18.11 10.24 -1.78
CA ALA A 213 17.45 8.96 -1.61
C ALA A 213 18.31 8.05 -0.72
N TYR A 214 18.21 8.24 0.60
CA TYR A 214 19.06 7.59 1.60
C TYR A 214 18.45 6.33 2.19
N TYR A 215 17.19 6.02 1.90
CA TYR A 215 16.43 4.95 2.53
C TYR A 215 15.89 3.96 1.52
N ILE A 216 15.83 2.68 1.90
CA ILE A 216 15.04 1.65 1.23
C ILE A 216 14.10 1.10 2.31
N GLU A 217 12.81 1.40 2.18
CA GLU A 217 11.79 1.22 3.21
C GLU A 217 10.98 -0.05 2.94
N PHE A 218 10.62 -0.77 4.01
CA PHE A 218 9.89 -2.03 3.94
C PHE A 218 8.73 -2.09 4.92
N ASP A 219 7.67 -2.75 4.47
CA ASP A 219 6.52 -3.16 5.26
C ASP A 219 6.51 -4.69 5.38
N VAL A 220 6.40 -5.19 6.59
CA VAL A 220 6.30 -6.62 6.90
C VAL A 220 4.83 -6.98 7.04
N ASP A 221 4.38 -8.04 6.38
CA ASP A 221 2.99 -8.48 6.48
C ASP A 221 2.56 -8.65 7.94
N ASP A 222 1.46 -8.02 8.33
CA ASP A 222 0.95 -8.02 9.70
C ASP A 222 0.67 -9.41 10.25
N SER A 223 0.34 -10.38 9.37
CA SER A 223 0.16 -11.77 9.78
C SER A 223 1.48 -12.46 10.14
N PHE A 224 2.62 -11.96 9.64
CA PHE A 224 3.94 -12.44 10.03
C PHE A 224 4.40 -11.77 11.32
N ALA A 225 4.51 -10.44 11.36
CA ALA A 225 4.92 -9.69 12.54
C ALA A 225 4.23 -8.33 12.56
N SER A 226 3.57 -8.00 13.67
CA SER A 226 2.82 -6.76 13.86
C SER A 226 3.09 -6.15 15.24
N ILE A 227 2.09 -5.48 15.81
CA ILE A 227 2.16 -4.90 17.16
C ILE A 227 2.52 -5.99 18.18
N GLY A 228 3.54 -5.73 18.99
CA GLY A 228 4.03 -6.64 20.02
C GLY A 228 5.53 -6.52 20.24
N ASP A 229 6.11 -7.45 20.98
CA ASP A 229 7.55 -7.60 21.11
C ASP A 229 7.98 -8.75 20.18
N ASN A 230 8.46 -8.39 19.00
CA ASN A 230 8.93 -9.40 18.04
C ASN A 230 10.46 -9.43 18.04
N GLU A 231 11.02 -10.62 18.25
CA GLU A 231 12.45 -10.87 17.99
C GLU A 231 12.63 -11.30 16.55
N LEU A 232 13.38 -10.49 15.79
CA LEU A 232 13.55 -10.67 14.36
C LEU A 232 15.03 -10.64 13.95
N GLU A 233 15.33 -11.39 12.92
CA GLU A 233 16.58 -11.35 12.17
C GLU A 233 16.30 -10.78 10.79
N ILE A 234 16.98 -9.69 10.42
CA ILE A 234 16.84 -9.05 9.11
C ILE A 234 18.17 -9.22 8.37
N THR A 235 18.17 -10.10 7.37
CA THR A 235 19.32 -10.33 6.51
C THR A 235 19.20 -9.46 5.26
N VAL A 236 20.22 -8.65 5.02
CA VAL A 236 20.35 -7.79 3.84
C VAL A 236 21.44 -8.33 2.95
N VAL A 237 21.14 -8.54 1.66
CA VAL A 237 22.13 -8.89 0.64
C VAL A 237 22.41 -7.67 -0.21
N ALA A 238 23.60 -7.10 -0.05
CA ALA A 238 23.97 -5.83 -0.66
C ALA A 238 25.44 -5.82 -1.13
N ARG A 239 25.77 -4.79 -1.90
CA ARG A 239 27.13 -4.45 -2.29
C ARG A 239 27.30 -2.93 -2.35
N ARG A 240 28.52 -2.44 -2.40
CA ARG A 240 28.79 -1.05 -2.77
C ARG A 240 28.32 -0.80 -4.20
N LEU A 241 27.92 0.43 -4.52
CA LEU A 241 27.45 0.79 -5.87
C LEU A 241 28.49 0.44 -6.94
N ASP A 242 29.74 0.78 -6.67
CA ASP A 242 30.91 0.46 -7.49
C ASP A 242 32.17 0.30 -6.61
N GLU A 243 33.29 -0.08 -7.21
CA GLU A 243 34.57 -0.30 -6.53
C GLU A 243 35.22 0.97 -6.00
N ASN A 244 34.82 2.14 -6.52
CA ASN A 244 35.40 3.44 -6.15
C ASN A 244 34.64 4.10 -4.98
N GLN A 245 33.63 3.42 -4.42
CA GLN A 245 32.92 3.97 -3.26
C GLN A 245 33.87 4.16 -2.07
N PRO A 246 33.74 5.26 -1.33
CA PRO A 246 34.63 5.57 -0.21
C PRO A 246 34.70 4.44 0.82
N GLU A 247 35.84 4.35 1.49
CA GLU A 247 36.00 3.45 2.64
C GLU A 247 34.95 3.77 3.72
N GLY A 248 34.41 2.75 4.39
CA GLY A 248 33.31 2.92 5.34
C GLY A 248 31.91 2.95 4.71
N THR A 249 31.79 2.84 3.36
CA THR A 249 30.47 2.70 2.72
C THR A 249 29.72 1.49 3.26
N GLY A 250 28.48 1.73 3.71
CA GLY A 250 27.68 0.71 4.38
C GLY A 250 26.31 1.22 4.75
N CYS A 251 25.64 0.49 5.62
CA CYS A 251 24.29 0.82 6.08
C CYS A 251 24.05 0.35 7.52
N ASN A 252 22.99 0.85 8.11
CA ASN A 252 22.35 0.27 9.27
C ASN A 252 20.83 0.20 9.04
N LEU A 253 20.09 -0.25 10.04
CA LEU A 253 18.63 -0.24 10.00
C LEU A 253 18.06 0.84 10.92
N ILE A 254 16.94 1.41 10.48
CA ILE A 254 15.97 2.08 11.34
C ILE A 254 14.75 1.17 11.40
N TYR A 255 14.20 0.93 12.56
CA TYR A 255 13.03 0.07 12.72
C TYR A 255 12.04 0.63 13.73
N GLU A 256 10.78 0.24 13.60
CA GLU A 256 9.71 0.63 14.50
C GLU A 256 9.73 -0.23 15.77
N SER A 257 9.86 0.44 16.91
CA SER A 257 9.77 -0.15 18.25
C SER A 257 8.60 0.45 19.02
N LYS A 258 8.32 -0.02 20.23
CA LYS A 258 7.31 0.59 21.13
C LYS A 258 7.60 2.05 21.48
N GLU A 259 8.86 2.44 21.46
CA GLU A 259 9.31 3.82 21.74
C GLU A 259 9.37 4.68 20.47
N GLY A 260 8.88 4.16 19.34
CA GLY A 260 8.95 4.78 18.03
C GLY A 260 10.10 4.24 17.17
N TYR A 261 10.41 4.96 16.09
CA TYR A 261 11.48 4.58 15.19
C TYR A 261 12.85 4.87 15.77
N ARG A 262 13.75 3.90 15.67
CA ARG A 262 15.11 4.04 16.19
C ARG A 262 16.14 3.31 15.33
N TYR A 263 17.36 3.79 15.36
CA TYR A 263 18.49 3.11 14.74
C TYR A 263 18.87 1.87 15.55
N ILE A 264 19.22 0.79 14.83
CA ILE A 264 19.93 -0.32 15.46
C ILE A 264 21.38 0.09 15.74
N ASN A 265 21.93 -0.32 16.86
CA ASN A 265 23.34 -0.08 17.19
C ASN A 265 24.24 -1.16 16.55
N ASP A 266 24.14 -1.27 15.24
CA ASP A 266 24.89 -2.21 14.40
C ASP A 266 25.12 -1.56 13.04
N TRP A 267 26.35 -1.13 12.77
CA TRP A 267 26.75 -0.57 11.49
C TRP A 267 27.43 -1.64 10.65
N TRP A 268 26.89 -1.94 9.49
CA TRP A 268 27.50 -2.83 8.54
C TRP A 268 28.28 -2.05 7.49
N THR A 269 29.61 -2.10 7.58
CA THR A 269 30.51 -1.67 6.50
C THR A 269 30.56 -2.76 5.45
N ILE A 270 30.04 -2.47 4.26
CA ILE A 270 30.02 -3.44 3.16
C ILE A 270 31.45 -3.63 2.65
N PRO A 271 31.94 -4.88 2.48
CA PRO A 271 33.24 -5.16 1.90
C PRO A 271 33.45 -4.48 0.54
N SER A 272 34.70 -4.11 0.23
CA SER A 272 35.06 -3.48 -1.04
C SER A 272 35.28 -4.49 -2.17
N GLU A 273 35.44 -5.75 -1.82
CA GLU A 273 35.62 -6.84 -2.77
C GLU A 273 34.40 -6.97 -3.68
N PRO A 274 34.60 -7.27 -4.98
CA PRO A 274 33.51 -7.55 -5.90
C PRO A 274 32.59 -8.65 -5.39
N GLY A 275 31.31 -8.57 -5.75
CA GLY A 275 30.32 -9.57 -5.38
C GLY A 275 29.26 -9.06 -4.41
N TRP A 276 28.36 -9.97 -4.07
CA TRP A 276 27.26 -9.73 -3.14
C TRP A 276 27.63 -10.22 -1.74
N HIS A 277 27.51 -9.34 -0.77
CA HIS A 277 27.77 -9.63 0.64
C HIS A 277 26.47 -9.63 1.40
N GLN A 278 26.44 -10.31 2.54
CA GLN A 278 25.26 -10.33 3.39
C GLN A 278 25.62 -10.01 4.85
N HIS A 279 24.67 -9.39 5.53
CA HIS A 279 24.72 -9.13 6.96
C HIS A 279 23.35 -9.36 7.58
N THR A 280 23.32 -9.86 8.81
CA THR A 280 22.08 -10.11 9.54
C THR A 280 22.05 -9.22 10.78
N PHE A 281 21.07 -8.33 10.79
CA PHE A 281 20.77 -7.48 11.93
C PHE A 281 19.82 -8.21 12.88
N HIS A 282 20.02 -8.05 14.18
CA HIS A 282 19.19 -8.67 15.22
C HIS A 282 18.36 -7.62 15.94
N ILE A 283 17.05 -7.71 15.89
CA ILE A 283 16.09 -6.83 16.55
C ILE A 283 15.34 -7.63 17.62
N LYS A 284 15.28 -7.11 18.86
CA LYS A 284 14.67 -7.82 19.99
C LYS A 284 13.29 -7.29 20.39
N ASP A 285 12.91 -6.13 19.90
CA ASP A 285 11.74 -5.37 20.36
C ASP A 285 11.01 -4.68 19.19
N ALA A 286 10.98 -5.34 18.04
CA ALA A 286 10.22 -4.83 16.91
C ALA A 286 8.72 -4.76 17.27
N ASN A 287 8.11 -3.59 17.05
CA ASN A 287 6.69 -3.35 17.28
C ASN A 287 6.12 -2.68 16.03
N PHE A 288 5.77 -3.49 15.06
CA PHE A 288 5.39 -3.05 13.73
C PHE A 288 3.92 -2.60 13.71
N ALA A 289 3.71 -1.31 13.93
CA ALA A 289 2.41 -0.64 13.92
C ALA A 289 2.18 0.20 12.67
N ASN A 290 3.16 0.27 11.77
CA ASN A 290 3.13 1.06 10.55
C ASN A 290 2.84 2.56 10.77
N CYS A 291 3.36 3.15 11.85
CA CYS A 291 3.06 4.54 12.22
C CYS A 291 3.44 5.54 11.13
N TRP A 292 4.51 5.28 10.36
CA TRP A 292 4.91 6.10 9.21
C TRP A 292 4.68 5.42 7.86
N GLY A 293 3.92 4.30 7.84
CA GLY A 293 3.62 3.53 6.63
C GLY A 293 4.73 2.59 6.19
N TRP A 294 5.69 2.29 7.07
CA TRP A 294 6.73 1.28 6.90
C TRP A 294 7.19 0.76 8.27
N ASN A 295 7.75 -0.44 8.34
CA ASN A 295 8.19 -1.06 9.60
C ASN A 295 9.68 -0.91 9.85
N PHE A 296 10.49 -1.02 8.82
CA PHE A 296 11.93 -0.77 8.90
C PHE A 296 12.48 -0.26 7.57
N CYS A 297 13.63 0.37 7.62
CA CYS A 297 14.36 0.76 6.42
C CYS A 297 15.86 0.48 6.53
N ILE A 298 16.48 0.26 5.39
CA ILE A 298 17.93 0.27 5.23
C ILE A 298 18.34 1.73 5.04
N SER A 299 19.21 2.24 5.90
CA SER A 299 19.64 3.64 5.93
C SER A 299 21.12 3.77 5.57
N VAL A 300 21.40 4.67 4.62
CA VAL A 300 22.77 5.08 4.25
C VAL A 300 23.07 6.52 4.63
N VAL A 301 22.30 7.12 5.54
CA VAL A 301 22.48 8.53 5.94
C VAL A 301 23.91 8.79 6.44
N ALA A 302 24.45 7.90 7.27
CA ALA A 302 25.81 8.00 7.79
C ALA A 302 26.87 7.40 6.84
N SER A 303 26.47 6.80 5.73
CA SER A 303 27.40 6.21 4.76
C SER A 303 28.07 7.31 3.92
N PRO A 304 29.35 7.22 3.61
CA PRO A 304 29.99 8.13 2.67
C PRO A 304 29.66 7.82 1.20
N GLY A 305 29.16 6.61 0.90
CA GLY A 305 28.84 6.14 -0.45
C GLY A 305 27.45 5.52 -0.58
N ASP A 306 27.11 5.15 -1.81
CA ASP A 306 25.85 4.50 -2.18
C ASP A 306 26.00 2.97 -2.22
N ILE A 307 24.89 2.28 -1.99
CA ILE A 307 24.83 0.81 -1.99
C ILE A 307 23.77 0.31 -2.96
N CYS A 308 23.91 -0.96 -3.34
CA CYS A 308 22.90 -1.72 -4.08
C CYS A 308 22.42 -2.86 -3.20
N VAL A 309 21.09 -3.03 -3.11
CA VAL A 309 20.42 -4.10 -2.36
C VAL A 309 19.63 -4.96 -3.34
N LYS A 310 19.85 -6.26 -3.34
CA LYS A 310 19.12 -7.19 -4.22
C LYS A 310 18.11 -8.08 -3.50
N GLU A 311 18.31 -8.31 -2.20
CA GLU A 311 17.45 -9.20 -1.43
C GLU A 311 17.43 -8.78 0.04
N VAL A 312 16.26 -8.89 0.66
CA VAL A 312 16.06 -8.72 2.09
C VAL A 312 15.19 -9.86 2.60
N ILE A 313 15.60 -10.46 3.71
CA ILE A 313 14.90 -11.60 4.34
C ILE A 313 14.68 -11.27 5.81
N VAL A 314 13.45 -11.42 6.29
CA VAL A 314 13.09 -11.28 7.70
C VAL A 314 12.70 -12.64 8.25
N ARG A 315 13.27 -13.06 9.39
CA ARG A 315 12.97 -14.31 10.08
C ARG A 315 12.56 -14.05 11.52
N LYS A 316 11.65 -14.86 12.04
CA LYS A 316 11.38 -14.95 13.49
C LYS A 316 12.53 -15.71 14.15
N ARG A 317 12.91 -15.25 15.31
CA ARG A 317 13.94 -15.91 16.13
C ARG A 317 13.33 -16.84 17.17
#